data_da13cfb953c55b18588f92e4d69fcf08
#
_entry.id   da13cfb953c55b18588f92e4d69fcf08
#
_cell.length_a   1.000
_cell.length_b   1.000
_cell.length_c   1.000
_cell.angle_alpha   90.00
_cell.angle_beta   90.00
_cell.angle_gamma   90.00
#
_symmetry.space_group_name_H-M   'P 1'
#
loop_
_entity.id
_entity.type
_entity.pdbx_description
1 polymer ?
#
loop_
_entity_poly.entity_id
_entity_poly.type
_entity_poly.pdbx_seq_one_letter_code
_entity_poly.pdbx_strand_id
1 'polypeptide(L)'
;MNCIDIKKISVADVTAKEIPALLKENKIVYNKVENVNWPKEFPYRPKMEFAIAHTDDAFLIHYRVEEQSIRAVAQKDNDNVWEDSCAEFFISPAGDGLYYNIECNCAGTLLLGVGEGRNNRVLAAPEITKKIDRWTTLGRTPFDTKEQPTAWELSLRIPYSVFFRHNITSLDGCTLRGNVYKCGDNLPVPHFVSWNPIGTPAPDFHCPEYFGQFKL
;
A
#
# COMPACT_ATOMS: atom_id res chain seq x y z
N MET A 1 19.15 -2.38 2.32
CA MET A 1 17.83 -2.59 2.92
C MET A 1 17.37 -1.27 3.52
N ASN A 2 16.25 -0.73 3.04
CA ASN A 2 15.68 0.51 3.55
C ASN A 2 15.06 0.29 4.93
N CYS A 3 15.08 1.34 5.77
CA CYS A 3 14.52 1.33 7.11
C CYS A 3 13.81 2.67 7.37
N ILE A 4 12.62 2.63 7.96
CA ILE A 4 11.84 3.81 8.35
C ILE A 4 11.45 3.68 9.81
N ASP A 5 11.65 4.76 10.57
CA ASP A 5 11.07 4.91 11.91
C ASP A 5 9.63 5.43 11.77
N ILE A 6 8.64 4.62 12.14
CA ILE A 6 7.21 4.98 12.09
C ILE A 6 6.83 5.63 13.41
N LYS A 7 6.57 6.94 13.35
CA LYS A 7 6.20 7.71 14.53
C LYS A 7 4.80 7.33 15.04
N LYS A 8 4.67 7.13 16.33
CA LYS A 8 3.37 7.02 17.00
C LYS A 8 2.70 8.39 17.11
N ILE A 9 1.42 8.45 16.78
CA ILE A 9 0.58 9.64 16.93
C ILE A 9 -0.56 9.28 17.88
N SER A 10 -0.65 10.00 19.00
CA SER A 10 -1.73 9.85 19.96
C SER A 10 -2.97 10.60 19.48
N VAL A 11 -3.84 9.90 18.79
CA VAL A 11 -5.13 10.42 18.29
C VAL A 11 -6.16 9.30 18.33
N ALA A 12 -7.39 9.61 18.68
CA ALA A 12 -8.53 8.71 18.61
C ALA A 12 -9.39 9.04 17.38
N ASP A 13 -10.07 8.03 16.86
CA ASP A 13 -11.14 8.14 15.84
C ASP A 13 -10.78 8.95 14.57
N VAL A 14 -9.52 8.89 14.13
CA VAL A 14 -9.09 9.55 12.89
C VAL A 14 -9.66 8.84 11.66
N THR A 15 -10.24 9.61 10.74
CA THR A 15 -10.69 9.11 9.44
C THR A 15 -9.58 9.16 8.40
N ALA A 16 -9.70 8.35 7.33
CA ALA A 16 -8.71 8.35 6.25
C ALA A 16 -8.56 9.73 5.58
N LYS A 17 -9.63 10.53 5.54
CA LYS A 17 -9.63 11.89 4.98
C LYS A 17 -8.76 12.87 5.79
N GLU A 18 -8.63 12.65 7.08
CA GLU A 18 -7.87 13.53 7.98
C GLU A 18 -6.38 13.18 8.03
N ILE A 19 -5.99 11.99 7.55
CA ILE A 19 -4.60 11.51 7.61
C ILE A 19 -3.59 12.51 7.01
N PRO A 20 -3.80 13.10 5.80
CA PRO A 20 -2.80 14.01 5.22
C PRO A 20 -2.48 15.22 6.11
N ALA A 21 -3.52 15.82 6.72
CA ALA A 21 -3.36 16.95 7.64
C ALA A 21 -2.62 16.52 8.91
N LEU A 22 -3.01 15.39 9.49
CA LEU A 22 -2.42 14.84 10.70
C LEU A 22 -0.93 14.51 10.52
N LEU A 23 -0.57 13.87 9.39
CA LEU A 23 0.84 13.57 9.07
C LEU A 23 1.66 14.85 8.92
N LYS A 24 1.11 15.88 8.27
CA LYS A 24 1.76 17.18 8.11
C LYS A 24 2.00 17.88 9.46
N GLU A 25 0.99 17.94 10.33
CA GLU A 25 1.08 18.53 11.68
C GLU A 25 2.15 17.82 12.53
N ASN A 26 2.24 16.50 12.39
CA ASN A 26 3.24 15.69 13.10
C ASN A 26 4.61 15.64 12.41
N LYS A 27 4.78 16.38 11.29
CA LYS A 27 6.05 16.50 10.52
C LYS A 27 6.55 15.13 10.02
N ILE A 28 5.62 14.23 9.63
CA ILE A 28 5.97 12.93 9.05
C ILE A 28 6.54 13.16 7.65
N VAL A 29 7.69 12.55 7.39
CA VAL A 29 8.42 12.71 6.11
C VAL A 29 7.85 11.74 5.08
N TYR A 30 7.71 12.21 3.83
CA TYR A 30 7.39 11.36 2.69
C TYR A 30 8.63 10.62 2.19
N ASN A 31 8.46 9.34 1.92
CA ASN A 31 9.47 8.42 1.39
C ASN A 31 9.15 8.12 -0.07
N LYS A 32 10.13 8.16 -0.94
CA LYS A 32 9.94 7.92 -2.37
C LYS A 32 9.85 6.42 -2.67
N VAL A 33 8.95 6.07 -3.58
CA VAL A 33 8.86 4.74 -4.19
C VAL A 33 9.45 4.87 -5.60
N GLU A 34 10.74 4.54 -5.76
CA GLU A 34 11.47 4.93 -6.97
C GLU A 34 12.38 3.83 -7.56
N ASN A 35 12.40 2.62 -6.97
CA ASN A 35 13.20 1.53 -7.53
C ASN A 35 12.48 0.89 -8.72
N VAL A 36 13.01 1.11 -9.93
CA VAL A 36 12.60 0.42 -11.15
C VAL A 36 13.41 -0.87 -11.24
N ASN A 37 12.84 -1.98 -10.77
CA ASN A 37 13.59 -3.24 -10.60
C ASN A 37 13.81 -3.97 -11.94
N TRP A 38 12.96 -3.74 -12.94
CA TRP A 38 13.01 -4.40 -14.26
C TRP A 38 13.03 -3.38 -15.39
N PRO A 39 14.10 -2.52 -15.47
CA PRO A 39 14.14 -1.35 -16.37
C PRO A 39 14.24 -1.68 -17.87
N LYS A 40 14.58 -2.92 -18.22
CA LYS A 40 14.64 -3.35 -19.64
C LYS A 40 13.25 -3.51 -20.24
N GLU A 41 12.34 -4.14 -19.48
CA GLU A 41 10.96 -4.44 -19.91
C GLU A 41 9.99 -3.35 -19.47
N PHE A 42 10.20 -2.77 -18.29
CA PHE A 42 9.30 -1.80 -17.65
C PHE A 42 10.08 -0.57 -17.18
N PRO A 43 10.56 0.29 -18.10
CA PRO A 43 11.38 1.45 -17.76
C PRO A 43 10.58 2.62 -17.18
N TYR A 44 9.25 2.65 -17.35
CA TYR A 44 8.42 3.75 -16.88
C TYR A 44 8.34 3.79 -15.36
N ARG A 45 8.57 4.97 -14.83
CA ARG A 45 8.47 5.26 -13.40
C ARG A 45 7.51 6.41 -13.16
N PRO A 46 6.29 6.14 -12.66
CA PRO A 46 5.45 7.20 -12.10
C PRO A 46 6.14 7.83 -10.89
N LYS A 47 5.82 9.08 -10.59
CA LYS A 47 6.24 9.68 -9.33
C LYS A 47 5.31 9.19 -8.23
N MET A 48 5.87 8.54 -7.22
CA MET A 48 5.13 8.12 -6.03
C MET A 48 5.94 8.37 -4.78
N GLU A 49 5.25 8.87 -3.76
CA GLU A 49 5.76 8.97 -2.40
C GLU A 49 4.70 8.55 -1.39
N PHE A 50 5.12 8.07 -0.24
CA PHE A 50 4.23 7.72 0.85
C PHE A 50 4.74 8.26 2.18
N ALA A 51 3.81 8.57 3.09
CA ALA A 51 4.08 8.88 4.48
C ALA A 51 3.27 7.93 5.36
N ILE A 52 3.88 7.45 6.44
CA ILE A 52 3.26 6.48 7.35
C ILE A 52 3.52 6.85 8.80
N ALA A 53 2.50 6.69 9.62
CA ALA A 53 2.53 6.78 11.07
C ALA A 53 1.68 5.64 11.67
N HIS A 54 1.67 5.50 12.99
CA HIS A 54 0.76 4.58 13.64
C HIS A 54 0.08 5.21 14.86
N THR A 55 -1.04 4.62 15.26
CA THR A 55 -1.74 4.91 16.52
C THR A 55 -1.63 3.69 17.43
N ASP A 56 -2.38 3.68 18.53
CA ASP A 56 -2.46 2.49 19.41
C ASP A 56 -3.02 1.25 18.70
N ASP A 57 -3.85 1.45 17.64
CA ASP A 57 -4.64 0.38 17.04
C ASP A 57 -4.57 0.29 15.50
N ALA A 58 -3.85 1.21 14.81
CA ALA A 58 -3.86 1.29 13.35
C ALA A 58 -2.58 1.86 12.76
N PHE A 59 -2.28 1.48 11.51
CA PHE A 59 -1.41 2.26 10.62
C PHE A 59 -2.23 3.36 9.94
N LEU A 60 -1.60 4.52 9.77
CA LEU A 60 -2.07 5.66 9.00
C LEU A 60 -1.10 5.86 7.84
N ILE A 61 -1.52 5.53 6.62
CA ILE A 61 -0.66 5.66 5.44
C ILE A 61 -1.31 6.59 4.42
N HIS A 62 -0.50 7.44 3.81
CA HIS A 62 -0.93 8.35 2.76
C HIS A 62 0.03 8.27 1.57
N TYR A 63 -0.53 8.17 0.37
CA TYR A 63 0.18 8.10 -0.89
C TYR A 63 -0.10 9.33 -1.73
N ARG A 64 0.93 9.82 -2.43
CA ARG A 64 0.84 10.83 -3.50
C ARG A 64 1.42 10.25 -4.76
N VAL A 65 0.67 10.30 -5.83
CA VAL A 65 1.06 9.70 -7.11
C VAL A 65 0.84 10.70 -8.24
N GLU A 66 1.80 10.77 -9.17
CA GLU A 66 1.67 11.44 -10.46
C GLU A 66 2.03 10.43 -11.56
N GLU A 67 1.10 10.14 -12.45
CA GLU A 67 1.29 9.17 -13.53
C GLU A 67 0.63 9.62 -14.85
N GLN A 68 1.06 9.05 -15.98
CA GLN A 68 0.64 9.48 -17.32
C GLN A 68 -0.76 9.02 -17.70
N SER A 69 -1.24 7.96 -17.10
CA SER A 69 -2.56 7.41 -17.30
C SER A 69 -3.06 6.80 -16.01
N ILE A 70 -4.37 6.82 -15.80
CA ILE A 70 -5.05 6.22 -14.64
C ILE A 70 -6.13 5.24 -15.07
N ARG A 71 -6.35 4.22 -14.23
CA ARG A 71 -7.38 3.19 -14.41
C ARG A 71 -7.90 2.76 -13.04
N ALA A 72 -9.21 2.50 -12.94
CA ALA A 72 -9.85 1.96 -11.74
C ALA A 72 -11.12 1.21 -12.14
N VAL A 73 -11.00 0.02 -12.72
CA VAL A 73 -12.14 -0.77 -13.21
C VAL A 73 -12.63 -1.81 -12.22
N ALA A 74 -11.84 -2.17 -11.22
CA ALA A 74 -12.22 -3.10 -10.17
C ALA A 74 -13.51 -2.62 -9.48
N GLN A 75 -14.53 -3.50 -9.42
CA GLN A 75 -15.89 -3.13 -8.99
C GLN A 75 -16.12 -3.33 -7.49
N LYS A 76 -15.40 -4.26 -6.88
CA LYS A 76 -15.55 -4.63 -5.46
C LYS A 76 -14.21 -5.03 -4.86
N ASP A 77 -14.17 -5.03 -3.54
CA ASP A 77 -12.99 -5.49 -2.81
C ASP A 77 -12.62 -6.92 -3.19
N ASN A 78 -11.32 -7.18 -3.23
CA ASN A 78 -10.70 -8.42 -3.66
C ASN A 78 -10.84 -8.75 -5.16
N ASP A 79 -11.29 -7.81 -5.99
CA ASP A 79 -11.06 -7.87 -7.44
C ASP A 79 -9.57 -7.60 -7.77
N ASN A 80 -9.17 -7.75 -9.03
CA ASN A 80 -7.79 -7.59 -9.52
C ASN A 80 -7.34 -6.12 -9.52
N VAL A 81 -7.22 -5.48 -8.36
CA VAL A 81 -6.86 -4.06 -8.23
C VAL A 81 -5.45 -3.72 -8.71
N TRP A 82 -4.54 -4.70 -8.77
CA TRP A 82 -3.18 -4.54 -9.31
C TRP A 82 -3.15 -4.28 -10.82
N GLU A 83 -4.21 -4.62 -11.55
CA GLU A 83 -4.39 -4.29 -12.96
C GLU A 83 -4.69 -2.79 -13.18
N ASP A 84 -5.15 -2.10 -12.15
CA ASP A 84 -5.48 -0.67 -12.12
C ASP A 84 -4.27 0.18 -11.68
N SER A 85 -4.47 1.50 -11.59
CA SER A 85 -3.53 2.40 -10.90
C SER A 85 -3.49 2.08 -9.42
N CYS A 86 -2.56 1.24 -8.98
CA CYS A 86 -2.54 0.64 -7.66
C CYS A 86 -1.36 1.11 -6.80
N ALA A 87 -1.61 1.36 -5.52
CA ALA A 87 -0.62 1.57 -4.47
C ALA A 87 -0.77 0.47 -3.43
N GLU A 88 0.38 -0.11 -3.00
CA GLU A 88 0.35 -1.31 -2.18
C GLU A 88 1.24 -1.17 -0.94
N PHE A 89 0.79 -1.77 0.15
CA PHE A 89 1.53 -1.92 1.39
C PHE A 89 1.55 -3.39 1.81
N PHE A 90 2.72 -4.02 1.72
CA PHE A 90 2.94 -5.39 2.19
C PHE A 90 3.64 -5.36 3.53
N ILE A 91 3.13 -6.12 4.50
CA ILE A 91 3.61 -6.07 5.88
C ILE A 91 3.54 -7.44 6.57
N SER A 92 4.62 -7.84 7.24
CA SER A 92 4.70 -8.99 8.14
C SER A 92 4.65 -8.50 9.59
N PRO A 93 3.51 -8.60 10.28
CA PRO A 93 3.35 -8.01 11.60
C PRO A 93 3.88 -8.88 12.74
N ALA A 94 4.09 -10.19 12.53
CA ALA A 94 4.46 -11.14 13.58
C ALA A 94 5.82 -11.81 13.36
N GLY A 95 6.42 -11.70 12.17
CA GLY A 95 7.72 -12.30 11.84
C GLY A 95 7.70 -13.83 11.77
N ASP A 96 6.53 -14.44 11.59
CA ASP A 96 6.28 -15.89 11.55
C ASP A 96 6.28 -16.48 10.13
N GLY A 97 6.71 -15.69 9.13
CA GLY A 97 6.71 -16.04 7.71
C GLY A 97 5.46 -15.57 6.97
N LEU A 98 4.36 -15.25 7.65
CA LEU A 98 3.18 -14.68 7.03
C LEU A 98 3.31 -13.17 6.82
N TYR A 99 2.81 -12.70 5.68
CA TYR A 99 2.67 -11.27 5.42
C TYR A 99 1.32 -10.97 4.75
N TYR A 100 0.84 -9.76 4.97
CA TYR A 100 -0.39 -9.23 4.35
C TYR A 100 -0.01 -8.36 3.16
N ASN A 101 -0.78 -8.48 2.07
CA ASN A 101 -0.80 -7.54 0.95
C ASN A 101 -2.08 -6.71 1.05
N ILE A 102 -1.88 -5.41 1.17
CA ILE A 102 -2.95 -4.42 1.17
C ILE A 102 -2.73 -3.61 -0.09
N GLU A 103 -3.52 -3.88 -1.12
CA GLU A 103 -3.43 -3.30 -2.45
C GLU A 103 -4.66 -2.43 -2.67
N CYS A 104 -4.49 -1.18 -3.06
CA CYS A 104 -5.62 -0.27 -3.22
C CYS A 104 -5.46 0.55 -4.50
N ASN A 105 -6.47 0.48 -5.39
CA ASN A 105 -6.44 1.28 -6.59
C ASN A 105 -6.78 2.75 -6.32
N CYS A 106 -6.57 3.62 -7.29
CA CYS A 106 -6.75 5.06 -7.16
C CYS A 106 -8.21 5.50 -6.90
N ALA A 107 -9.20 4.62 -7.07
CA ALA A 107 -10.59 4.83 -6.67
C ALA A 107 -10.91 4.20 -5.30
N GLY A 108 -9.91 3.61 -4.62
CA GLY A 108 -10.07 3.06 -3.28
C GLY A 108 -10.72 1.68 -3.22
N THR A 109 -10.86 0.94 -4.32
CA THR A 109 -11.16 -0.50 -4.28
C THR A 109 -9.91 -1.21 -3.78
N LEU A 110 -10.08 -2.20 -2.87
CA LEU A 110 -8.99 -2.76 -2.10
C LEU A 110 -8.98 -4.28 -2.17
N LEU A 111 -7.78 -4.86 -2.25
CA LEU A 111 -7.53 -6.27 -1.99
C LEU A 111 -6.75 -6.42 -0.70
N LEU A 112 -7.16 -7.36 0.14
CA LEU A 112 -6.44 -7.76 1.34
C LEU A 112 -6.29 -9.28 1.36
N GLY A 113 -5.04 -9.73 1.33
CA GLY A 113 -4.70 -11.14 1.42
C GLY A 113 -3.61 -11.41 2.44
N VAL A 114 -3.44 -12.69 2.82
CA VAL A 114 -2.35 -13.15 3.69
C VAL A 114 -1.79 -14.46 3.17
N GLY A 115 -0.49 -14.66 3.28
CA GLY A 115 0.23 -15.88 2.89
C GLY A 115 1.74 -15.72 3.06
N GLU A 116 2.48 -16.77 2.72
CA GLU A 116 3.95 -16.81 2.79
C GLU A 116 4.62 -16.37 1.48
N GLY A 117 3.91 -16.44 0.36
CA GLY A 117 4.37 -16.10 -0.98
C GLY A 117 3.22 -15.71 -1.90
N ARG A 118 3.46 -15.69 -3.21
CA ARG A 118 2.49 -15.29 -4.23
C ARG A 118 1.27 -16.22 -4.31
N ASN A 119 1.49 -17.52 -4.15
CA ASN A 119 0.45 -18.55 -4.33
C ASN A 119 -0.26 -18.88 -3.02
N ASN A 120 -1.46 -19.48 -3.14
CA ASN A 120 -2.23 -20.00 -1.99
C ASN A 120 -2.56 -18.95 -0.93
N ARG A 121 -2.74 -17.70 -1.33
CA ARG A 121 -3.11 -16.61 -0.42
C ARG A 121 -4.57 -16.72 0.01
N VAL A 122 -4.82 -16.40 1.27
CA VAL A 122 -6.17 -16.34 1.83
C VAL A 122 -6.63 -14.89 1.78
N LEU A 123 -7.71 -14.63 1.03
CA LEU A 123 -8.32 -13.31 0.96
C LEU A 123 -9.15 -13.02 2.21
N ALA A 124 -9.14 -11.78 2.65
CA ALA A 124 -9.96 -11.31 3.76
C ALA A 124 -11.44 -11.32 3.38
N ALA A 125 -12.29 -11.72 4.33
CA ALA A 125 -13.73 -11.59 4.16
C ALA A 125 -14.17 -10.10 4.09
N PRO A 126 -15.33 -9.80 3.48
CA PRO A 126 -15.80 -8.41 3.30
C PRO A 126 -15.96 -7.62 4.59
N GLU A 127 -16.29 -8.27 5.70
CA GLU A 127 -16.38 -7.65 7.03
C GLU A 127 -15.02 -7.21 7.57
N ILE A 128 -13.92 -7.76 7.06
CA ILE A 128 -12.56 -7.37 7.42
C ILE A 128 -12.11 -6.20 6.53
N THR A 129 -12.28 -6.29 5.20
CA THR A 129 -11.87 -5.23 4.28
C THR A 129 -12.59 -3.90 4.57
N LYS A 130 -13.85 -3.97 5.00
CA LYS A 130 -14.67 -2.80 5.40
C LYS A 130 -14.12 -2.05 6.62
N LYS A 131 -13.29 -2.65 7.45
CA LYS A 131 -12.66 -1.98 8.58
C LYS A 131 -11.55 -1.01 8.16
N ILE A 132 -10.98 -1.19 6.96
CA ILE A 132 -9.98 -0.27 6.41
C ILE A 132 -10.72 0.95 5.88
N ASP A 133 -10.60 2.07 6.57
CA ASP A 133 -11.12 3.35 6.07
C ASP A 133 -10.22 3.90 4.96
N ARG A 134 -10.84 4.48 3.92
CA ARG A 134 -10.17 4.86 2.66
C ARG A 134 -10.70 6.18 2.15
N TRP A 135 -9.78 7.04 1.77
CA TRP A 135 -10.08 8.30 1.12
C TRP A 135 -9.17 8.50 -0.09
N THR A 136 -9.72 9.00 -1.19
CA THR A 136 -8.97 9.33 -2.40
C THR A 136 -9.50 10.63 -3.04
N THR A 137 -8.61 11.36 -3.68
CA THR A 137 -8.95 12.60 -4.42
C THR A 137 -9.80 12.35 -5.66
N LEU A 138 -9.78 11.14 -6.22
CA LEU A 138 -10.52 10.80 -7.45
C LEU A 138 -11.96 10.31 -7.18
N GLY A 139 -12.36 10.18 -5.90
CA GLY A 139 -13.66 9.61 -5.52
C GLY A 139 -13.65 8.08 -5.57
N ARG A 140 -14.79 7.48 -5.19
CA ARG A 140 -14.92 6.02 -4.95
C ARG A 140 -15.66 5.27 -6.06
N THR A 141 -15.86 5.92 -7.20
CA THR A 141 -16.58 5.31 -8.35
C THR A 141 -15.55 4.74 -9.33
N PRO A 142 -15.67 3.46 -9.73
CA PRO A 142 -14.83 2.89 -10.77
C PRO A 142 -14.95 3.67 -12.09
N PHE A 143 -13.86 3.67 -12.86
CA PHE A 143 -13.79 4.32 -14.16
C PHE A 143 -12.83 3.62 -15.11
N ASP A 144 -13.08 3.75 -16.41
CA ASP A 144 -12.21 3.23 -17.46
C ASP A 144 -10.90 3.99 -17.56
N THR A 145 -9.93 3.42 -18.28
CA THR A 145 -8.62 4.03 -18.50
C THR A 145 -8.74 5.45 -19.05
N LYS A 146 -8.01 6.38 -18.43
CA LYS A 146 -7.84 7.77 -18.87
C LYS A 146 -6.38 8.01 -19.19
N GLU A 147 -6.09 8.24 -20.47
CA GLU A 147 -4.73 8.50 -20.97
C GLU A 147 -4.40 10.01 -20.91
N GLN A 148 -4.26 10.50 -19.68
CA GLN A 148 -3.85 11.88 -19.40
C GLN A 148 -3.03 11.94 -18.11
N PRO A 149 -2.01 12.81 -18.04
CA PRO A 149 -1.26 13.02 -16.82
C PRO A 149 -2.19 13.39 -15.66
N THR A 150 -2.13 12.61 -14.58
CA THR A 150 -3.03 12.80 -13.43
C THR A 150 -2.23 12.67 -12.14
N ALA A 151 -2.48 13.62 -11.22
CA ALA A 151 -2.05 13.52 -9.84
C ALA A 151 -3.23 13.06 -8.98
N TRP A 152 -2.97 12.12 -8.08
CA TRP A 152 -3.97 11.62 -7.14
C TRP A 152 -3.36 11.28 -5.79
N GLU A 153 -4.20 11.30 -4.78
CA GLU A 153 -3.83 10.94 -3.42
C GLU A 153 -4.76 9.86 -2.88
N LEU A 154 -4.22 9.00 -2.05
CA LEU A 154 -4.93 7.92 -1.37
C LEU A 154 -4.48 7.85 0.09
N SER A 155 -5.43 7.78 1.01
CA SER A 155 -5.16 7.53 2.42
C SER A 155 -5.87 6.27 2.89
N LEU A 156 -5.19 5.49 3.72
CA LEU A 156 -5.73 4.31 4.37
C LEU A 156 -5.50 4.40 5.88
N ARG A 157 -6.57 4.22 6.67
CA ARG A 157 -6.48 3.84 8.08
C ARG A 157 -6.64 2.33 8.15
N ILE A 158 -5.59 1.64 8.58
CA ILE A 158 -5.50 0.19 8.58
C ILE A 158 -5.47 -0.31 10.03
N PRO A 159 -6.63 -0.64 10.63
CA PRO A 159 -6.67 -1.15 12.00
C PRO A 159 -5.92 -2.48 12.14
N TYR A 160 -5.22 -2.69 13.26
CA TYR A 160 -4.50 -3.95 13.48
C TYR A 160 -5.43 -5.17 13.49
N SER A 161 -6.71 -4.98 13.80
CA SER A 161 -7.74 -6.03 13.73
C SER A 161 -8.03 -6.57 12.33
N VAL A 162 -7.45 -5.98 11.26
CA VAL A 162 -7.53 -6.53 9.90
C VAL A 162 -6.49 -7.61 9.63
N PHE A 163 -5.51 -7.78 10.51
CA PHE A 163 -4.53 -8.86 10.45
C PHE A 163 -5.15 -10.17 10.99
N PHE A 164 -6.14 -10.68 10.27
CA PHE A 164 -7.10 -11.71 10.69
C PHE A 164 -6.51 -13.10 10.98
N ARG A 165 -5.24 -13.33 10.70
CA ARG A 165 -4.49 -14.53 11.11
C ARG A 165 -3.71 -14.32 12.41
N HIS A 166 -3.74 -13.10 12.96
CA HIS A 166 -2.98 -12.72 14.14
C HIS A 166 -3.89 -11.97 15.13
N ASN A 167 -3.54 -12.04 16.39
CA ASN A 167 -4.16 -11.24 17.44
C ASN A 167 -3.18 -10.11 17.85
N ILE A 168 -3.15 -9.03 17.08
CA ILE A 168 -2.27 -7.89 17.31
C ILE A 168 -2.98 -6.89 18.22
N THR A 169 -2.49 -6.71 19.43
CA THR A 169 -3.01 -5.74 20.41
C THR A 169 -2.18 -4.46 20.47
N SER A 170 -0.88 -4.53 20.18
CA SER A 170 0.02 -3.39 20.03
C SER A 170 1.18 -3.78 19.12
N LEU A 171 1.76 -2.79 18.46
CA LEU A 171 3.00 -2.92 17.68
C LEU A 171 4.09 -1.99 18.20
N ASP A 172 3.89 -1.33 19.35
CA ASP A 172 4.87 -0.42 19.95
C ASP A 172 6.20 -1.12 20.20
N GLY A 173 7.31 -0.49 19.79
CA GLY A 173 8.66 -1.03 19.94
C GLY A 173 9.00 -2.19 19.02
N CYS A 174 8.09 -2.60 18.13
CA CYS A 174 8.34 -3.67 17.17
C CYS A 174 9.16 -3.18 15.98
N THR A 175 9.95 -4.10 15.40
CA THR A 175 10.54 -3.94 14.08
C THR A 175 9.88 -4.92 13.13
N LEU A 176 9.13 -4.40 12.17
CA LEU A 176 8.37 -5.18 11.20
C LEU A 176 9.11 -5.23 9.86
N ARG A 177 8.80 -6.24 9.06
CA ARG A 177 9.27 -6.37 7.69
C ARG A 177 8.13 -6.05 6.72
N GLY A 178 8.44 -5.28 5.66
CA GLY A 178 7.44 -4.94 4.64
C GLY A 178 8.02 -4.15 3.49
N ASN A 179 7.15 -3.79 2.54
CA ASN A 179 7.53 -2.98 1.39
C ASN A 179 6.33 -2.14 0.93
N VAL A 180 6.60 -1.12 0.12
CA VAL A 180 5.57 -0.28 -0.53
C VAL A 180 5.81 -0.32 -2.02
N TYR A 181 4.72 -0.47 -2.79
CA TYR A 181 4.79 -0.65 -4.23
C TYR A 181 3.82 0.25 -4.99
N LYS A 182 4.13 0.45 -6.25
CA LYS A 182 3.25 1.03 -7.26
C LYS A 182 3.25 0.12 -8.49
N CYS A 183 2.06 -0.29 -8.89
CA CYS A 183 1.88 -1.02 -10.14
C CYS A 183 0.70 -0.48 -10.97
N GLY A 184 0.56 -1.07 -12.13
CA GLY A 184 -0.50 -0.80 -13.08
C GLY A 184 -0.34 -1.75 -14.26
N ASP A 185 -0.67 -3.03 -14.04
CA ASP A 185 -0.39 -4.12 -14.99
C ASP A 185 -1.12 -3.93 -16.31
N ASN A 186 -2.36 -3.40 -16.28
CA ASN A 186 -3.19 -3.19 -17.47
C ASN A 186 -3.33 -1.71 -17.87
N LEU A 187 -2.42 -0.85 -17.40
CA LEU A 187 -2.29 0.50 -17.89
C LEU A 187 -1.63 0.52 -19.29
N PRO A 188 -1.85 1.56 -20.11
CA PRO A 188 -1.19 1.70 -21.43
C PRO A 188 0.33 1.58 -21.37
N VAL A 189 0.94 1.99 -20.25
CA VAL A 189 2.35 1.81 -19.95
C VAL A 189 2.47 1.06 -18.62
N PRO A 190 2.53 -0.28 -18.64
CA PRO A 190 2.68 -1.08 -17.44
C PRO A 190 3.94 -0.72 -16.66
N HIS A 191 3.86 -0.75 -15.33
CA HIS A 191 4.99 -0.38 -14.49
C HIS A 191 4.95 -1.07 -13.13
N PHE A 192 6.15 -1.29 -12.56
CA PHE A 192 6.37 -1.99 -11.30
C PHE A 192 7.49 -1.31 -10.54
N VAL A 193 7.14 -0.55 -9.50
CA VAL A 193 8.09 0.27 -8.73
C VAL A 193 7.98 -0.08 -7.25
N SER A 194 9.10 -0.11 -6.54
CA SER A 194 9.15 -0.45 -5.12
C SER A 194 9.90 0.59 -4.29
N TRP A 195 9.58 0.64 -2.99
CA TRP A 195 10.35 1.40 -2.02
C TRP A 195 11.66 0.71 -1.65
N ASN A 196 11.65 -0.57 -1.29
CA ASN A 196 12.86 -1.36 -1.13
C ASN A 196 13.10 -2.16 -2.41
N PRO A 197 14.33 -2.18 -2.96
CA PRO A 197 14.61 -2.82 -4.26
C PRO A 197 14.40 -4.33 -4.23
N ILE A 198 14.01 -4.89 -5.37
CA ILE A 198 13.76 -6.32 -5.61
C ILE A 198 14.77 -6.83 -6.65
N GLY A 199 15.30 -8.04 -6.45
CA GLY A 199 16.32 -8.65 -7.31
C GLY A 199 15.83 -9.89 -8.09
N THR A 200 14.52 -10.04 -8.34
CA THR A 200 13.97 -11.14 -9.12
C THR A 200 14.15 -10.92 -10.63
N PRO A 201 14.21 -11.98 -11.46
CA PRO A 201 14.40 -11.86 -12.90
C PRO A 201 13.17 -11.30 -13.65
N ALA A 202 11.97 -11.36 -13.06
CA ALA A 202 10.71 -10.87 -13.61
C ALA A 202 9.89 -10.19 -12.51
N PRO A 203 8.89 -9.32 -12.84
CA PRO A 203 8.06 -8.64 -11.86
C PRO A 203 7.38 -9.57 -10.87
N ASP A 204 7.76 -9.45 -9.62
CA ASP A 204 7.13 -10.14 -8.50
C ASP A 204 7.33 -9.33 -7.21
N PHE A 205 6.23 -8.87 -6.60
CA PHE A 205 6.23 -8.17 -5.32
C PHE A 205 6.11 -9.11 -4.12
N HIS A 206 5.70 -10.36 -4.37
CA HIS A 206 5.47 -11.35 -3.32
C HIS A 206 6.77 -12.06 -2.86
N CYS A 207 7.80 -11.27 -2.63
CA CYS A 207 9.17 -11.72 -2.28
C CYS A 207 9.58 -11.13 -0.93
N PRO A 208 9.17 -11.73 0.21
CA PRO A 208 9.42 -11.18 1.54
C PRO A 208 10.91 -11.08 1.91
N GLU A 209 11.81 -11.80 1.22
CA GLU A 209 13.26 -11.65 1.36
C GLU A 209 13.76 -10.25 0.99
N TYR A 210 13.03 -9.52 0.12
CA TYR A 210 13.32 -8.15 -0.28
C TYR A 210 12.55 -7.09 0.53
N PHE A 211 11.91 -7.46 1.62
CA PHE A 211 11.24 -6.48 2.47
C PHE A 211 12.25 -5.62 3.21
N GLY A 212 11.95 -4.31 3.30
CA GLY A 212 12.62 -3.36 4.18
C GLY A 212 12.17 -3.50 5.64
N GLN A 213 12.51 -2.52 6.47
CA GLN A 213 12.17 -2.49 7.89
C GLN A 213 11.32 -1.26 8.23
N PHE A 214 10.33 -1.48 9.09
CA PHE A 214 9.51 -0.46 9.73
C PHE A 214 9.68 -0.60 11.25
N LYS A 215 10.20 0.44 11.90
CA LYS A 215 10.40 0.49 13.35
C LYS A 215 9.31 1.36 13.97
N LEU A 216 8.57 0.81 14.92
CA LEU A 216 7.48 1.47 15.63
C LEU A 216 7.85 1.85 17.05
#